data_fc2475389ffeee6e00bf615db72f9c99
#
_entry.id   fc2475389ffeee6e00bf615db72f9c99
#
_cell.length_a   1.000
_cell.length_b   1.000
_cell.length_c   1.000
_cell.angle_alpha   90.00
_cell.angle_beta   90.00
_cell.angle_gamma   90.00
#
_symmetry.space_group_name_H-M   'P 1'
#
loop_
_entity.id
_entity.type
_entity.pdbx_description
1 polymer ?
#
loop_
_entity_poly.entity_id
_entity_poly.type
_entity_poly.pdbx_seq_one_letter_code
_entity_poly.pdbx_strand_id
1 'polypeptide(L)'
;MHPAVEDKAAVAGESHDEPLLLPVSEPLRDKKDRSGASVSGAVFNVSTSIVGAGIMSIPAAMRVLGVVPAVLLIAAVAALANSSVEFLLRYTRCSGGGSYAGVMGDAFGRAGAVVLNVCVAFTTMGTLVVYLIIIGDVMSGSAVGEDAHVGVLQELFGKRWWTTRVAVLLVTAVVILLPLVFRRRVDSLRYTSAVSILLAVVFIIISLGITVYTIFTGTAKMPRMFPDFSRLSSPFELFTAVPVIVVAFTFHFNVHPICDELKNSSDMMTAVNISLVLCAAIYAAVGFFGFLLFGEATMADVLVNFDRSIGAGVPQALNDLARLSYALHLVLVFPLLNFSLRINVDELLFQGKRPPLAIDTPRFMFLTAALMVLLYALAIAIPSIWTLIQYGGSVFPVSLSLIFPGAIVLRDIHGIAKMKDKVVAVTMITLAVISSSIAITTNIMNSNKD
;
A
#
# COMPACT_ATOMS: atom_id res chain seq x y z
N MET A 1 -31.60 -37.56 66.58
CA MET A 1 -33.05 -37.21 66.50
C MET A 1 -33.17 -35.99 65.60
N HIS A 2 -33.76 -36.20 64.47
CA HIS A 2 -34.29 -35.18 63.52
C HIS A 2 -35.47 -34.47 64.18
N PRO A 3 -35.95 -33.30 63.66
CA PRO A 3 -36.26 -33.11 62.24
C PRO A 3 -35.96 -31.71 61.65
N ALA A 4 -36.15 -31.71 60.32
CA ALA A 4 -36.21 -30.64 59.38
C ALA A 4 -37.32 -29.59 59.59
N VAL A 5 -37.12 -28.38 59.05
CA VAL A 5 -38.22 -27.52 58.55
C VAL A 5 -37.74 -26.82 57.28
N GLU A 6 -38.51 -27.04 56.21
CA GLU A 6 -38.54 -26.25 54.96
C GLU A 6 -38.99 -24.82 55.26
N ASP A 7 -38.49 -23.87 54.51
CA ASP A 7 -39.38 -22.76 54.12
C ASP A 7 -39.05 -22.19 52.74
N LYS A 8 -40.10 -22.06 51.93
CA LYS A 8 -40.16 -21.47 50.60
C LYS A 8 -40.36 -19.96 50.74
N ALA A 9 -39.64 -19.19 49.97
CA ALA A 9 -40.15 -17.88 49.56
C ALA A 9 -39.48 -17.40 48.26
N ALA A 10 -40.26 -17.40 47.24
CA ALA A 10 -40.61 -16.27 46.35
C ALA A 10 -39.48 -15.63 45.48
N VAL A 11 -39.68 -15.86 44.22
CA VAL A 11 -39.21 -15.21 43.01
C VAL A 11 -39.41 -13.68 43.07
N ALA A 12 -38.36 -12.93 42.81
CA ALA A 12 -38.44 -11.60 42.23
C ALA A 12 -37.39 -11.54 41.09
N GLY A 13 -37.89 -11.35 39.87
CA GLY A 13 -37.06 -11.21 38.70
C GLY A 13 -36.36 -9.87 38.70
N GLU A 14 -35.06 -9.86 38.60
CA GLU A 14 -34.26 -8.72 38.16
C GLU A 14 -33.68 -9.09 36.77
N SER A 15 -34.13 -8.32 35.78
CA SER A 15 -33.55 -8.28 34.46
C SER A 15 -32.17 -7.67 34.56
N HIS A 16 -31.14 -8.51 34.58
CA HIS A 16 -29.77 -8.05 34.33
C HIS A 16 -29.59 -7.88 32.83
N ASP A 17 -29.62 -6.61 32.40
CA ASP A 17 -28.94 -6.18 31.20
C ASP A 17 -27.43 -6.48 31.35
N GLU A 18 -27.03 -7.65 30.92
CA GLU A 18 -25.58 -7.92 30.71
C GLU A 18 -25.05 -7.00 29.60
N PRO A 19 -24.05 -6.15 29.89
CA PRO A 19 -23.38 -5.43 28.81
C PRO A 19 -22.73 -6.46 27.87
N LEU A 20 -23.01 -6.31 26.57
CA LEU A 20 -22.46 -7.11 25.48
C LEU A 20 -20.94 -6.96 25.52
N LEU A 21 -20.25 -7.86 26.24
CA LEU A 21 -18.80 -7.93 26.27
C LEU A 21 -18.34 -8.30 24.88
N LEU A 22 -17.55 -7.42 24.27
CA LEU A 22 -16.69 -7.70 23.13
C LEU A 22 -15.95 -9.01 23.41
N PRO A 23 -15.62 -9.84 22.39
CA PRO A 23 -14.95 -11.10 22.59
C PRO A 23 -13.67 -10.87 23.38
N VAL A 24 -13.64 -11.43 24.58
CA VAL A 24 -12.42 -11.49 25.40
C VAL A 24 -11.36 -12.14 24.53
N SER A 25 -10.35 -11.36 24.17
CA SER A 25 -9.10 -11.92 23.69
C SER A 25 -8.66 -12.99 24.67
N GLU A 26 -8.42 -14.21 24.20
CA GLU A 26 -7.82 -15.26 25.04
C GLU A 26 -6.68 -14.65 25.86
N PRO A 27 -6.58 -14.98 27.17
CA PRO A 27 -5.48 -14.50 27.99
C PRO A 27 -4.19 -14.89 27.30
N LEU A 28 -3.28 -13.92 27.19
CA LEU A 28 -1.93 -14.04 26.62
C LEU A 28 -1.30 -15.36 27.07
N ARG A 29 -1.52 -16.42 26.32
CA ARG A 29 -0.80 -17.68 26.46
C ARG A 29 0.66 -17.32 26.28
N ASP A 30 1.47 -17.68 27.24
CA ASP A 30 2.90 -17.42 27.34
C ASP A 30 3.57 -17.47 25.95
N LYS A 31 3.96 -16.30 25.42
CA LYS A 31 4.61 -16.14 24.11
C LYS A 31 6.03 -16.74 24.07
N LYS A 32 6.45 -17.46 25.13
CA LYS A 32 7.83 -17.90 25.32
C LYS A 32 8.31 -19.01 24.39
N ASP A 33 7.40 -19.70 23.65
CA ASP A 33 7.75 -20.84 22.79
C ASP A 33 7.34 -20.71 21.32
N ARG A 34 6.91 -19.52 20.87
CA ARG A 34 6.72 -19.30 19.42
C ARG A 34 8.05 -18.82 18.82
N SER A 35 8.58 -19.56 17.84
CA SER A 35 9.56 -19.06 16.88
C SER A 35 8.92 -17.91 16.08
N GLY A 36 8.89 -16.70 16.67
CA GLY A 36 8.34 -15.50 16.03
C GLY A 36 9.26 -14.99 14.92
N ALA A 37 8.72 -14.16 14.03
CA ALA A 37 9.46 -13.51 12.98
C ALA A 37 10.61 -12.66 13.53
N SER A 38 11.74 -12.65 12.84
CA SER A 38 12.89 -11.80 13.16
C SER A 38 12.62 -10.33 12.77
N VAL A 39 13.36 -9.40 13.38
CA VAL A 39 13.30 -7.98 12.99
C VAL A 39 13.63 -7.80 11.52
N SER A 40 14.62 -8.52 10.97
CA SER A 40 14.94 -8.46 9.54
C SER A 40 13.79 -8.93 8.65
N GLY A 41 13.07 -9.99 9.05
CA GLY A 41 11.86 -10.43 8.34
C GLY A 41 10.77 -9.35 8.34
N ALA A 42 10.57 -8.68 9.47
CA ALA A 42 9.64 -7.57 9.57
C ALA A 42 10.08 -6.37 8.71
N VAL A 43 11.38 -6.03 8.69
CA VAL A 43 11.92 -4.98 7.80
C VAL A 43 11.60 -5.29 6.34
N PHE A 44 11.82 -6.52 5.88
CA PHE A 44 11.47 -6.89 4.50
C PHE A 44 9.97 -6.80 4.24
N ASN A 45 9.13 -7.30 5.14
CA ASN A 45 7.68 -7.25 4.97
C ASN A 45 7.13 -5.81 4.99
N VAL A 46 7.63 -4.94 5.89
CA VAL A 46 7.26 -3.52 5.93
C VAL A 46 7.75 -2.82 4.65
N SER A 47 9.02 -3.01 4.26
CA SER A 47 9.58 -2.40 3.04
C SER A 47 8.81 -2.83 1.79
N THR A 48 8.45 -4.11 1.69
CA THR A 48 7.63 -4.62 0.58
C THR A 48 6.21 -4.05 0.60
N SER A 49 5.65 -3.76 1.80
CA SER A 49 4.35 -3.09 1.92
C SER A 49 4.39 -1.63 1.47
N ILE A 50 5.55 -0.98 1.59
CA ILE A 50 5.78 0.41 1.16
C ILE A 50 6.10 0.44 -0.34
N VAL A 51 7.09 -0.34 -0.79
CA VAL A 51 7.52 -0.36 -2.19
C VAL A 51 6.52 -1.15 -3.03
N GLY A 52 5.65 -0.44 -3.72
CA GLY A 52 4.62 -0.97 -4.60
C GLY A 52 4.46 -0.08 -5.84
N ALA A 53 3.30 -0.12 -6.51
CA ALA A 53 3.07 0.65 -7.75
C ALA A 53 3.32 2.17 -7.58
N GLY A 54 3.18 2.71 -6.38
CA GLY A 54 3.40 4.13 -6.11
C GLY A 54 4.81 4.64 -6.47
N ILE A 55 5.84 3.79 -6.43
CA ILE A 55 7.21 4.18 -6.77
C ILE A 55 7.33 4.65 -8.23
N MET A 56 6.53 4.08 -9.14
CA MET A 56 6.57 4.41 -10.57
C MET A 56 6.07 5.82 -10.88
N SER A 57 5.30 6.41 -9.98
CA SER A 57 4.81 7.78 -10.10
C SER A 57 5.72 8.84 -9.42
N ILE A 58 6.77 8.41 -8.69
CA ILE A 58 7.70 9.34 -8.04
C ILE A 58 8.48 10.20 -9.05
N PRO A 59 8.97 9.68 -10.20
CA PRO A 59 9.60 10.53 -11.22
C PRO A 59 8.66 11.63 -11.74
N ALA A 60 7.38 11.32 -11.93
CA ALA A 60 6.36 12.29 -12.31
C ALA A 60 6.14 13.37 -11.22
N ALA A 61 6.14 12.99 -9.95
CA ALA A 61 6.11 13.95 -8.85
C ALA A 61 7.36 14.85 -8.85
N MET A 62 8.55 14.30 -9.14
CA MET A 62 9.78 15.10 -9.31
C MET A 62 9.73 16.02 -10.53
N ARG A 63 9.10 15.61 -11.62
CA ARG A 63 8.86 16.49 -12.76
C ARG A 63 8.03 17.71 -12.39
N VAL A 64 7.02 17.56 -11.53
CA VAL A 64 6.19 18.67 -11.07
C VAL A 64 6.94 19.58 -10.08
N LEU A 65 7.57 19.00 -9.08
CA LEU A 65 8.17 19.71 -7.96
C LEU A 65 9.61 20.20 -8.21
N GLY A 66 10.33 19.57 -9.15
CA GLY A 66 11.79 19.60 -9.17
C GLY A 66 12.40 18.64 -8.15
N VAL A 67 13.69 18.37 -8.28
CA VAL A 67 14.39 17.35 -7.48
C VAL A 67 14.41 17.71 -5.98
N VAL A 68 14.84 18.93 -5.63
CA VAL A 68 15.05 19.33 -4.22
C VAL A 68 13.74 19.31 -3.42
N PRO A 69 12.65 19.98 -3.84
CA PRO A 69 11.39 19.93 -3.10
C PRO A 69 10.78 18.54 -3.05
N ALA A 70 10.93 17.71 -4.11
CA ALA A 70 10.43 16.35 -4.10
C ALA A 70 11.15 15.47 -3.08
N VAL A 71 12.47 15.53 -2.99
CA VAL A 71 13.25 14.79 -1.97
C VAL A 71 12.90 15.26 -0.56
N LEU A 72 12.75 16.55 -0.34
CA LEU A 72 12.30 17.09 0.94
C LEU A 72 10.89 16.61 1.31
N LEU A 73 9.98 16.56 0.33
CA LEU A 73 8.63 16.07 0.56
C LEU A 73 8.61 14.55 0.84
N ILE A 74 9.43 13.75 0.15
CA ILE A 74 9.62 12.32 0.44
C ILE A 74 10.07 12.14 1.90
N ALA A 75 11.08 12.90 2.34
CA ALA A 75 11.57 12.83 3.72
C ALA A 75 10.51 13.28 4.73
N ALA A 76 9.77 14.34 4.44
CA ALA A 76 8.69 14.83 5.31
C ALA A 76 7.55 13.84 5.43
N VAL A 77 7.09 13.24 4.31
CA VAL A 77 6.02 12.23 4.34
C VAL A 77 6.48 10.95 5.05
N ALA A 78 7.73 10.51 4.86
CA ALA A 78 8.29 9.38 5.61
C ALA A 78 8.30 9.66 7.13
N ALA A 79 8.65 10.86 7.56
CA ALA A 79 8.61 11.27 8.97
C ALA A 79 7.16 11.31 9.51
N LEU A 80 6.19 11.80 8.73
CA LEU A 80 4.78 11.78 9.10
C LEU A 80 4.24 10.35 9.19
N ALA A 81 4.59 9.48 8.24
CA ALA A 81 4.23 8.06 8.27
C ALA A 81 4.81 7.36 9.50
N ASN A 82 6.06 7.67 9.87
CA ASN A 82 6.67 7.15 11.10
C ASN A 82 5.88 7.57 12.34
N SER A 83 5.55 8.86 12.46
CA SER A 83 4.75 9.38 13.58
C SER A 83 3.35 8.76 13.62
N SER A 84 2.75 8.57 12.44
CA SER A 84 1.44 7.92 12.29
C SER A 84 1.44 6.50 12.82
N VAL A 85 2.45 5.68 12.45
CA VAL A 85 2.60 4.30 12.94
C VAL A 85 2.91 4.28 14.43
N GLU A 86 3.76 5.20 14.93
CA GLU A 86 4.01 5.33 16.37
C GLU A 86 2.71 5.60 17.13
N PHE A 87 1.85 6.49 16.64
CA PHE A 87 0.53 6.72 17.22
C PHE A 87 -0.32 5.47 17.24
N LEU A 88 -0.43 4.77 16.11
CA LEU A 88 -1.21 3.53 16.03
C LEU A 88 -0.72 2.49 17.04
N LEU A 89 0.57 2.20 17.10
CA LEU A 89 1.12 1.21 18.02
C LEU A 89 1.01 1.63 19.49
N ARG A 90 1.10 2.93 19.79
CA ARG A 90 0.92 3.46 21.13
C ARG A 90 -0.52 3.30 21.60
N TYR A 91 -1.50 3.66 20.77
CA TYR A 91 -2.92 3.50 21.10
C TYR A 91 -3.35 2.03 21.10
N THR A 92 -2.80 1.17 20.25
CA THR A 92 -3.04 -0.28 20.31
C THR A 92 -2.70 -0.89 21.66
N ARG A 93 -1.59 -0.44 22.28
CA ARG A 93 -1.18 -0.94 23.61
C ARG A 93 -2.14 -0.53 24.74
N CYS A 94 -2.85 0.58 24.56
CA CYS A 94 -3.80 1.11 25.56
C CYS A 94 -5.23 0.59 25.34
N SER A 95 -5.65 0.44 24.07
CA SER A 95 -7.02 0.02 23.74
C SER A 95 -7.27 -1.48 23.95
N GLY A 96 -6.21 -2.30 24.04
CA GLY A 96 -6.34 -3.76 24.03
C GLY A 96 -6.87 -4.32 22.69
N GLY A 97 -7.17 -3.46 21.70
CA GLY A 97 -7.54 -3.84 20.34
C GLY A 97 -6.31 -4.22 19.53
N GLY A 98 -6.16 -5.50 19.16
CA GLY A 98 -5.00 -6.01 18.45
C GLY A 98 -4.92 -5.63 16.96
N SER A 99 -5.77 -4.73 16.46
CA SER A 99 -5.81 -4.37 15.04
C SER A 99 -6.06 -2.87 14.85
N TYR A 100 -5.79 -2.36 13.65
CA TYR A 100 -6.08 -0.96 13.31
C TYR A 100 -7.59 -0.66 13.43
N ALA A 101 -8.43 -1.58 12.97
CA ALA A 101 -9.88 -1.46 13.11
C ALA A 101 -10.31 -1.49 14.58
N GLY A 102 -9.62 -2.28 15.43
CA GLY A 102 -9.83 -2.30 16.87
C GLY A 102 -9.56 -0.93 17.52
N VAL A 103 -8.43 -0.30 17.19
CA VAL A 103 -8.08 1.05 17.69
C VAL A 103 -9.07 2.11 17.21
N MET A 104 -9.51 2.03 15.94
CA MET A 104 -10.55 2.93 15.41
C MET A 104 -11.91 2.68 16.08
N GLY A 105 -12.23 1.41 16.36
CA GLY A 105 -13.45 1.03 17.07
C GLY A 105 -13.46 1.55 18.51
N ASP A 106 -12.32 1.50 19.20
CA ASP A 106 -12.15 2.06 20.52
C ASP A 106 -12.34 3.59 20.51
N ALA A 107 -11.70 4.28 19.55
CA ALA A 107 -11.79 5.73 19.44
C ALA A 107 -13.16 6.24 18.95
N PHE A 108 -13.79 5.60 17.97
CA PHE A 108 -14.97 6.13 17.24
C PHE A 108 -16.15 5.14 17.21
N GLY A 109 -16.10 4.08 18.01
CA GLY A 109 -17.14 3.05 18.02
C GLY A 109 -17.14 2.20 16.74
N ARG A 110 -18.18 1.37 16.62
CA ARG A 110 -18.36 0.46 15.48
C ARG A 110 -18.31 1.16 14.13
N ALA A 111 -18.86 2.37 14.03
CA ALA A 111 -18.83 3.13 12.78
C ALA A 111 -17.40 3.45 12.33
N GLY A 112 -16.52 3.84 13.27
CA GLY A 112 -15.09 4.09 12.97
C GLY A 112 -14.39 2.85 12.43
N ALA A 113 -14.59 1.69 13.05
CA ALA A 113 -14.02 0.43 12.58
C ALA A 113 -14.53 0.05 11.18
N VAL A 114 -15.81 0.19 10.90
CA VAL A 114 -16.39 -0.10 9.57
C VAL A 114 -15.83 0.84 8.50
N VAL A 115 -15.78 2.15 8.78
CA VAL A 115 -15.22 3.13 7.84
C VAL A 115 -13.75 2.82 7.53
N LEU A 116 -12.97 2.48 8.56
CA LEU A 116 -11.58 2.08 8.35
C LEU A 116 -11.48 0.85 7.44
N ASN A 117 -12.20 -0.23 7.76
CA ASN A 117 -12.14 -1.48 6.99
C ASN A 117 -12.59 -1.27 5.53
N VAL A 118 -13.58 -0.41 5.29
CA VAL A 118 -13.98 0.00 3.93
C VAL A 118 -12.82 0.71 3.23
N CYS A 119 -12.18 1.69 3.88
CA CYS A 119 -11.03 2.40 3.31
C CYS A 119 -9.86 1.47 3.02
N VAL A 120 -9.55 0.52 3.92
CA VAL A 120 -8.50 -0.49 3.71
C VAL A 120 -8.86 -1.39 2.53
N ALA A 121 -10.10 -1.88 2.45
CA ALA A 121 -10.55 -2.74 1.36
C ALA A 121 -10.44 -2.05 0.00
N PHE A 122 -10.91 -0.80 -0.11
CA PHE A 122 -10.79 -0.01 -1.34
C PHE A 122 -9.33 0.28 -1.70
N THR A 123 -8.49 0.67 -0.74
CA THR A 123 -7.07 0.94 -0.97
C THR A 123 -6.33 -0.31 -1.46
N THR A 124 -6.47 -1.43 -0.75
CA THR A 124 -5.75 -2.66 -1.09
C THR A 124 -6.28 -3.29 -2.38
N MET A 125 -7.60 -3.29 -2.59
CA MET A 125 -8.21 -3.76 -3.83
C MET A 125 -7.76 -2.92 -5.03
N GLY A 126 -7.84 -1.59 -4.93
CA GLY A 126 -7.37 -0.69 -5.99
C GLY A 126 -5.89 -0.89 -6.31
N THR A 127 -5.04 -1.01 -5.29
CA THR A 127 -3.61 -1.27 -5.47
C THR A 127 -3.34 -2.61 -6.15
N LEU A 128 -4.05 -3.68 -5.78
CA LEU A 128 -3.90 -5.01 -6.40
C LEU A 128 -4.37 -5.03 -7.85
N VAL A 129 -5.43 -4.27 -8.18
CA VAL A 129 -5.89 -4.09 -9.57
C VAL A 129 -4.82 -3.36 -10.39
N VAL A 130 -4.23 -2.27 -9.85
CA VAL A 130 -3.11 -1.57 -10.49
C VAL A 130 -1.92 -2.52 -10.74
N TYR A 131 -1.58 -3.38 -9.77
CA TYR A 131 -0.50 -4.36 -9.96
C TYR A 131 -0.79 -5.31 -11.13
N LEU A 132 -2.01 -5.84 -11.21
CA LEU A 132 -2.41 -6.71 -12.34
C LEU A 132 -2.36 -5.95 -13.66
N ILE A 133 -2.80 -4.69 -13.69
CA ILE A 133 -2.75 -3.86 -14.91
C ILE A 133 -1.30 -3.68 -15.35
N ILE A 134 -0.38 -3.28 -14.46
CA ILE A 134 1.04 -3.11 -14.77
C ILE A 134 1.67 -4.42 -15.26
N ILE A 135 1.42 -5.54 -14.57
CA ILE A 135 1.92 -6.85 -14.98
C ILE A 135 1.41 -7.19 -16.39
N GLY A 136 0.11 -6.96 -16.66
CA GLY A 136 -0.48 -7.16 -17.96
C GLY A 136 0.16 -6.28 -19.05
N ASP A 137 0.35 -5.01 -18.78
CA ASP A 137 0.92 -4.05 -19.72
C ASP A 137 2.39 -4.36 -20.04
N VAL A 138 3.20 -4.71 -19.04
CA VAL A 138 4.59 -5.13 -19.25
C VAL A 138 4.68 -6.40 -20.08
N MET A 139 3.83 -7.38 -19.81
CA MET A 139 3.92 -8.69 -20.46
C MET A 139 3.26 -8.74 -21.84
N SER A 140 2.09 -8.13 -21.99
CA SER A 140 1.26 -8.21 -23.21
C SER A 140 1.12 -6.90 -23.99
N GLY A 141 1.69 -5.80 -23.45
CA GLY A 141 1.51 -4.47 -24.04
C GLY A 141 0.14 -3.85 -23.77
N SER A 142 0.02 -2.58 -24.12
CA SER A 142 -1.23 -1.82 -24.09
C SER A 142 -1.61 -1.37 -25.50
N ALA A 143 -2.90 -1.46 -25.82
CA ALA A 143 -3.45 -1.01 -27.11
C ALA A 143 -4.29 0.26 -26.98
N VAL A 144 -4.31 0.91 -25.81
CA VAL A 144 -5.22 2.02 -25.51
C VAL A 144 -4.52 3.37 -25.62
N GLY A 145 -5.02 4.23 -26.53
CA GLY A 145 -4.64 5.63 -26.66
C GLY A 145 -3.23 5.90 -27.20
N GLU A 146 -2.69 7.08 -26.86
CA GLU A 146 -1.33 7.50 -27.22
C GLU A 146 -0.24 6.65 -26.55
N ASP A 147 -0.61 5.84 -25.55
CA ASP A 147 0.26 4.97 -24.77
C ASP A 147 0.34 3.52 -25.31
N ALA A 148 -0.06 3.30 -26.57
CA ALA A 148 0.04 2.00 -27.21
C ALA A 148 1.50 1.52 -27.29
N HIS A 149 1.78 0.36 -26.69
CA HIS A 149 3.11 -0.24 -26.65
C HIS A 149 3.05 -1.77 -26.74
N VAL A 150 4.17 -2.38 -27.13
CA VAL A 150 4.30 -3.82 -27.28
C VAL A 150 4.80 -4.42 -25.98
N GLY A 151 4.19 -5.51 -25.50
CA GLY A 151 4.67 -6.20 -24.30
C GLY A 151 5.82 -7.15 -24.60
N VAL A 152 6.62 -7.46 -23.55
CA VAL A 152 7.80 -8.32 -23.66
C VAL A 152 7.48 -9.68 -24.32
N LEU A 153 6.34 -10.31 -23.99
CA LEU A 153 5.93 -11.56 -24.61
C LEU A 153 5.56 -11.39 -26.09
N GLN A 154 4.98 -10.26 -26.47
CA GLN A 154 4.66 -9.99 -27.86
C GLN A 154 5.88 -9.66 -28.69
N GLU A 155 6.90 -9.04 -28.11
CA GLU A 155 8.20 -8.81 -28.74
C GLU A 155 8.92 -10.12 -29.03
N LEU A 156 8.93 -11.05 -28.05
CA LEU A 156 9.64 -12.33 -28.18
C LEU A 156 8.91 -13.35 -29.08
N PHE A 157 7.59 -13.42 -29.01
CA PHE A 157 6.79 -14.51 -29.61
C PHE A 157 5.77 -14.05 -30.64
N GLY A 158 5.68 -12.74 -30.87
CA GLY A 158 4.67 -12.12 -31.73
C GLY A 158 3.26 -12.11 -31.11
N LYS A 159 2.31 -11.50 -31.85
CA LYS A 159 0.89 -11.45 -31.42
C LYS A 159 0.26 -12.82 -31.59
N ARG A 160 -0.01 -13.50 -30.48
CA ARG A 160 -0.70 -14.79 -30.41
C ARG A 160 -1.87 -14.69 -29.44
N TRP A 161 -2.81 -15.65 -29.48
CA TRP A 161 -3.96 -15.66 -28.54
C TRP A 161 -3.52 -15.72 -27.07
N TRP A 162 -2.42 -16.43 -26.76
CA TRP A 162 -1.88 -16.57 -25.41
C TRP A 162 -0.98 -15.39 -24.98
N THR A 163 -0.56 -14.52 -25.90
CA THR A 163 0.14 -13.27 -25.59
C THR A 163 -0.83 -12.08 -25.41
N THR A 164 -2.15 -12.33 -25.47
CA THR A 164 -3.17 -11.31 -25.17
C THR A 164 -3.22 -11.00 -23.69
N ARG A 165 -3.57 -9.76 -23.32
CA ARG A 165 -3.69 -9.30 -21.94
C ARG A 165 -4.57 -10.23 -21.09
N VAL A 166 -5.73 -10.64 -21.61
CA VAL A 166 -6.67 -11.54 -20.92
C VAL A 166 -6.02 -12.88 -20.59
N ALA A 167 -5.35 -13.51 -21.57
CA ALA A 167 -4.70 -14.81 -21.37
C ALA A 167 -3.50 -14.70 -20.42
N VAL A 168 -2.64 -13.70 -20.59
CA VAL A 168 -1.46 -13.47 -19.75
C VAL A 168 -1.87 -13.24 -18.29
N LEU A 169 -2.85 -12.37 -18.05
CA LEU A 169 -3.34 -12.11 -16.69
C LEU A 169 -3.99 -13.33 -16.07
N LEU A 170 -4.73 -14.13 -16.86
CA LEU A 170 -5.33 -15.37 -16.38
C LEU A 170 -4.27 -16.38 -15.94
N VAL A 171 -3.25 -16.60 -16.77
CA VAL A 171 -2.12 -17.49 -16.44
C VAL A 171 -1.38 -16.99 -15.22
N THR A 172 -1.07 -15.70 -15.16
CA THR A 172 -0.40 -15.07 -13.99
C THR A 172 -1.23 -15.24 -12.72
N ALA A 173 -2.54 -14.98 -12.79
CA ALA A 173 -3.44 -15.10 -11.64
C ALA A 173 -3.55 -16.54 -11.13
N VAL A 174 -3.74 -17.51 -12.03
CA VAL A 174 -3.99 -18.90 -11.64
C VAL A 174 -2.71 -19.67 -11.33
N VAL A 175 -1.67 -19.51 -12.15
CA VAL A 175 -0.44 -20.34 -12.04
C VAL A 175 0.56 -19.75 -11.04
N ILE A 176 0.65 -18.41 -10.96
CA ILE A 176 1.67 -17.74 -10.14
C ILE A 176 1.06 -17.18 -8.87
N LEU A 177 0.04 -16.30 -8.99
CA LEU A 177 -0.48 -15.57 -7.83
C LEU A 177 -1.31 -16.47 -6.91
N LEU A 178 -2.16 -17.32 -7.45
CA LEU A 178 -3.04 -18.17 -6.64
C LEU A 178 -2.25 -19.03 -5.63
N PRO A 179 -1.18 -19.76 -6.00
CA PRO A 179 -0.38 -20.52 -5.05
C PRO A 179 0.29 -19.63 -3.97
N LEU A 180 0.69 -18.40 -4.34
CA LEU A 180 1.32 -17.47 -3.42
C LEU A 180 0.32 -16.90 -2.40
N VAL A 181 -0.90 -16.56 -2.82
CA VAL A 181 -1.93 -15.98 -1.92
C VAL A 181 -2.57 -17.01 -0.98
N PHE A 182 -2.39 -18.33 -1.23
CA PHE A 182 -2.80 -19.37 -0.30
C PHE A 182 -1.94 -19.47 0.97
N ARG A 183 -0.87 -18.68 1.08
CA ARG A 183 -0.12 -18.57 2.33
C ARG A 183 -0.98 -17.92 3.41
N ARG A 184 -1.06 -18.58 4.59
CA ARG A 184 -1.94 -18.16 5.70
C ARG A 184 -1.27 -17.24 6.72
N ARG A 185 0.06 -17.11 6.67
CA ARG A 185 0.87 -16.33 7.62
C ARG A 185 1.77 -15.35 6.87
N VAL A 186 1.89 -14.13 7.41
CA VAL A 186 2.74 -13.06 6.85
C VAL A 186 4.22 -13.43 6.93
N ASP A 187 4.67 -14.08 8.02
CA ASP A 187 6.06 -14.52 8.17
C ASP A 187 6.50 -15.49 7.05
N SER A 188 5.56 -16.31 6.52
CA SER A 188 5.87 -17.19 5.39
C SER A 188 6.22 -16.43 4.09
N LEU A 189 5.91 -15.13 4.03
CA LEU A 189 6.19 -14.27 2.88
C LEU A 189 7.54 -13.54 2.99
N ARG A 190 8.28 -13.66 4.10
CA ARG A 190 9.56 -12.94 4.32
C ARG A 190 10.59 -13.14 3.21
N TYR A 191 10.67 -14.35 2.65
CA TYR A 191 11.60 -14.64 1.55
C TYR A 191 11.14 -14.00 0.22
N THR A 192 9.84 -14.07 -0.08
CA THR A 192 9.27 -13.40 -1.26
C THR A 192 9.41 -11.89 -1.13
N SER A 193 9.23 -11.34 0.06
CA SER A 193 9.43 -9.93 0.38
C SER A 193 10.89 -9.50 0.22
N ALA A 194 11.85 -10.32 0.68
CA ALA A 194 13.28 -10.04 0.51
C ALA A 194 13.67 -10.03 -0.98
N VAL A 195 13.20 -11.00 -1.76
CA VAL A 195 13.44 -11.06 -3.21
C VAL A 195 12.77 -9.89 -3.92
N SER A 196 11.56 -9.49 -3.49
CA SER A 196 10.86 -8.36 -4.10
C SER A 196 11.64 -7.05 -3.91
N ILE A 197 12.18 -6.79 -2.72
CA ILE A 197 13.03 -5.61 -2.49
C ILE A 197 14.32 -5.68 -3.30
N LEU A 198 14.94 -6.86 -3.41
CA LEU A 198 16.11 -7.05 -4.27
C LEU A 198 15.80 -6.69 -5.73
N LEU A 199 14.64 -7.09 -6.26
CA LEU A 199 14.21 -6.75 -7.62
C LEU A 199 13.98 -5.25 -7.80
N ALA A 200 13.45 -4.55 -6.79
CA ALA A 200 13.37 -3.09 -6.82
C ALA A 200 14.76 -2.44 -6.87
N VAL A 201 15.73 -2.98 -6.12
CA VAL A 201 17.13 -2.52 -6.19
C VAL A 201 17.76 -2.82 -7.55
N VAL A 202 17.48 -3.99 -8.14
CA VAL A 202 17.93 -4.33 -9.52
C VAL A 202 17.38 -3.33 -10.53
N PHE A 203 16.10 -2.95 -10.43
CA PHE A 203 15.50 -1.89 -11.24
C PHE A 203 16.26 -0.56 -11.12
N ILE A 204 16.63 -0.16 -9.90
CA ILE A 204 17.43 1.05 -9.67
C ILE A 204 18.81 0.94 -10.31
N ILE A 205 19.50 -0.19 -10.18
CA ILE A 205 20.82 -0.41 -10.76
C ILE A 205 20.77 -0.32 -12.28
N ILE A 206 19.75 -0.91 -12.90
CA ILE A 206 19.56 -0.84 -14.36
C ILE A 206 19.29 0.62 -14.77
N SER A 207 18.39 1.32 -14.09
CA SER A 207 18.08 2.72 -14.36
C SER A 207 19.30 3.62 -14.18
N LEU A 208 20.12 3.38 -13.16
CA LEU A 208 21.40 4.06 -12.96
C LEU A 208 22.36 3.78 -14.13
N GLY A 209 22.51 2.51 -14.55
CA GLY A 209 23.38 2.12 -15.67
C GLY A 209 22.98 2.83 -16.97
N ILE A 210 21.68 2.85 -17.29
CA ILE A 210 21.15 3.58 -18.44
C ILE A 210 21.41 5.09 -18.31
N THR A 211 21.21 5.65 -17.12
CA THR A 211 21.45 7.06 -16.82
C THR A 211 22.94 7.42 -17.07
N VAL A 212 23.85 6.62 -16.54
CA VAL A 212 25.29 6.82 -16.73
C VAL A 212 25.63 6.77 -18.22
N TYR A 213 25.11 5.80 -18.95
CA TYR A 213 25.29 5.69 -20.39
C TYR A 213 24.78 6.94 -21.14
N THR A 214 23.57 7.44 -20.83
CA THR A 214 23.00 8.64 -21.47
C THR A 214 23.77 9.91 -21.15
N ILE A 215 24.40 10.01 -19.96
CA ILE A 215 25.30 11.12 -19.60
C ILE A 215 26.57 11.05 -20.46
N PHE A 216 27.22 9.89 -20.58
CA PHE A 216 28.44 9.75 -21.36
C PHE A 216 28.22 9.97 -22.86
N THR A 217 27.05 9.64 -23.39
CA THR A 217 26.69 9.89 -24.79
C THR A 217 26.21 11.34 -25.04
N GLY A 218 26.11 12.15 -23.98
CA GLY A 218 25.65 13.55 -24.08
C GLY A 218 24.16 13.71 -24.44
N THR A 219 23.36 12.65 -24.29
CA THR A 219 21.94 12.66 -24.57
C THR A 219 21.09 13.01 -23.35
N ALA A 220 21.65 12.90 -22.15
CA ALA A 220 20.96 13.24 -20.89
C ALA A 220 20.79 14.75 -20.75
N LYS A 221 19.59 15.17 -20.31
CA LYS A 221 19.30 16.54 -19.92
C LYS A 221 19.29 16.65 -18.41
N MET A 222 20.06 17.59 -17.83
CA MET A 222 20.06 17.77 -16.39
C MET A 222 18.66 18.09 -15.88
N PRO A 223 18.19 17.39 -14.83
CA PRO A 223 16.86 17.56 -14.28
C PRO A 223 16.77 18.91 -13.56
N ARG A 224 15.57 19.51 -13.57
CA ARG A 224 15.31 20.74 -12.84
C ARG A 224 15.41 20.51 -11.33
N MET A 225 16.16 21.38 -10.64
CA MET A 225 16.30 21.31 -9.18
C MET A 225 15.09 21.88 -8.44
N PHE A 226 14.40 22.88 -9.04
CA PHE A 226 13.25 23.56 -8.46
C PHE A 226 12.07 23.60 -9.45
N PRO A 227 10.84 23.84 -8.97
CA PRO A 227 9.66 23.93 -9.85
C PRO A 227 9.79 25.10 -10.83
N ASP A 228 9.29 24.88 -12.05
CA ASP A 228 9.20 25.88 -13.08
C ASP A 228 7.76 26.43 -13.14
N PHE A 229 7.54 27.55 -12.48
CA PHE A 229 6.21 28.17 -12.40
C PHE A 229 5.67 28.65 -13.75
N SER A 230 6.53 28.81 -14.78
CA SER A 230 6.07 29.21 -16.11
C SER A 230 5.34 28.08 -16.84
N ARG A 231 5.53 26.83 -16.43
CA ARG A 231 4.95 25.63 -17.04
C ARG A 231 3.70 25.13 -16.31
N LEU A 232 3.45 25.63 -15.11
CA LEU A 232 2.31 25.22 -14.31
C LEU A 232 1.08 26.02 -14.74
N SER A 233 -0.05 25.35 -14.97
CA SER A 233 -1.34 26.04 -15.20
C SER A 233 -1.76 26.82 -13.95
N SER A 234 -1.34 26.37 -12.76
CA SER A 234 -1.56 27.02 -11.47
C SER A 234 -0.49 26.58 -10.48
N PRO A 235 -0.05 27.45 -9.55
CA PRO A 235 0.82 27.07 -8.43
C PRO A 235 0.26 25.91 -7.57
N PHE A 236 -1.06 25.71 -7.60
CA PHE A 236 -1.74 24.62 -6.89
C PHE A 236 -1.41 23.23 -7.44
N GLU A 237 -0.92 23.13 -8.67
CA GLU A 237 -0.47 21.84 -9.24
C GLU A 237 0.65 21.19 -8.42
N LEU A 238 1.47 21.97 -7.74
CA LEU A 238 2.51 21.45 -6.83
C LEU A 238 1.92 20.52 -5.74
N PHE A 239 0.70 20.83 -5.29
CA PHE A 239 0.04 20.04 -4.26
C PHE A 239 -0.46 18.68 -4.77
N THR A 240 -0.58 18.48 -6.09
CA THR A 240 -0.97 17.19 -6.66
C THR A 240 0.07 16.09 -6.42
N ALA A 241 1.33 16.46 -6.23
CA ALA A 241 2.41 15.53 -5.89
C ALA A 241 2.31 14.99 -4.46
N VAL A 242 1.66 15.72 -3.52
CA VAL A 242 1.57 15.31 -2.12
C VAL A 242 0.80 13.98 -1.95
N PRO A 243 -0.45 13.83 -2.47
CA PRO A 243 -1.14 12.57 -2.39
C PRO A 243 -0.37 11.41 -3.03
N VAL A 244 0.31 11.64 -4.15
CA VAL A 244 1.11 10.61 -4.85
C VAL A 244 2.19 10.05 -3.91
N ILE A 245 2.95 10.93 -3.24
CA ILE A 245 4.00 10.52 -2.30
C ILE A 245 3.38 9.90 -1.04
N VAL A 246 2.25 10.41 -0.52
CA VAL A 246 1.56 9.82 0.64
C VAL A 246 1.06 8.41 0.31
N VAL A 247 0.47 8.21 -0.88
CA VAL A 247 0.04 6.87 -1.34
C VAL A 247 1.22 5.90 -1.38
N ALA A 248 2.38 6.35 -1.87
CA ALA A 248 3.59 5.54 -1.92
C ALA A 248 4.07 5.09 -0.53
N PHE A 249 3.80 5.86 0.53
CA PHE A 249 4.10 5.50 1.92
C PHE A 249 2.90 4.93 2.70
N THR A 250 1.86 4.44 2.01
CA THR A 250 0.67 3.89 2.69
C THR A 250 0.82 2.40 2.93
N PHE A 251 1.24 2.00 4.14
CA PHE A 251 1.41 0.62 4.58
C PHE A 251 0.74 0.33 5.92
N HIS A 252 0.01 1.29 6.48
CA HIS A 252 -0.52 1.30 7.84
C HIS A 252 -1.40 0.09 8.17
N PHE A 253 -2.13 -0.42 7.18
CA PHE A 253 -2.99 -1.60 7.31
C PHE A 253 -2.19 -2.92 7.47
N ASN A 254 -0.89 -2.95 7.11
CA ASN A 254 -0.01 -4.10 7.31
C ASN A 254 0.76 -4.06 8.64
N VAL A 255 0.74 -2.94 9.37
CA VAL A 255 1.52 -2.75 10.60
C VAL A 255 1.14 -3.78 11.66
N HIS A 256 -0.15 -3.93 11.96
CA HIS A 256 -0.61 -4.87 12.98
C HIS A 256 -0.38 -6.33 12.60
N PRO A 257 -0.74 -6.81 11.38
CA PRO A 257 -0.43 -8.18 10.95
C PRO A 257 1.05 -8.55 11.03
N ILE A 258 1.95 -7.60 10.67
CA ILE A 258 3.39 -7.84 10.77
C ILE A 258 3.85 -7.83 12.24
N CYS A 259 3.32 -6.91 13.06
CA CYS A 259 3.64 -6.80 14.48
C CYS A 259 3.23 -8.05 15.26
N ASP A 260 2.08 -8.65 14.95
CA ASP A 260 1.55 -9.84 15.60
C ASP A 260 2.41 -11.10 15.36
N GLU A 261 3.13 -11.14 14.26
CA GLU A 261 4.05 -12.23 13.94
C GLU A 261 5.47 -12.03 14.49
N LEU A 262 5.83 -10.82 14.95
CA LEU A 262 7.13 -10.56 15.58
C LEU A 262 7.29 -11.30 16.90
N LYS A 263 8.52 -11.78 17.15
CA LYS A 263 8.88 -12.39 18.44
C LYS A 263 8.66 -11.40 19.59
N ASN A 264 9.10 -10.15 19.41
CA ASN A 264 8.89 -9.04 20.34
C ASN A 264 8.18 -7.89 19.61
N SER A 265 6.95 -7.59 19.97
CA SER A 265 6.18 -6.49 19.37
C SER A 265 6.80 -5.11 19.65
N SER A 266 7.69 -4.98 20.66
CA SER A 266 8.47 -3.76 20.91
C SER A 266 9.42 -3.38 19.76
N ASP A 267 9.87 -4.38 18.99
CA ASP A 267 10.84 -4.21 17.92
C ASP A 267 10.18 -3.68 16.62
N MET A 268 8.85 -3.61 16.58
CA MET A 268 8.12 -3.15 15.38
C MET A 268 8.52 -1.75 14.95
N MET A 269 8.67 -0.80 15.89
CA MET A 269 9.12 0.56 15.55
C MET A 269 10.53 0.59 14.96
N THR A 270 11.43 -0.28 15.43
CA THR A 270 12.77 -0.42 14.85
C THR A 270 12.69 -0.90 13.40
N ALA A 271 11.85 -1.91 13.13
CA ALA A 271 11.63 -2.40 11.77
C ALA A 271 11.04 -1.31 10.87
N VAL A 272 10.05 -0.55 11.35
CA VAL A 272 9.41 0.55 10.62
C VAL A 272 10.43 1.66 10.29
N ASN A 273 11.25 2.09 11.27
CA ASN A 273 12.26 3.12 11.07
C ASN A 273 13.28 2.73 9.97
N ILE A 274 13.80 1.49 10.05
CA ILE A 274 14.75 0.99 9.04
C ILE A 274 14.08 0.93 7.66
N SER A 275 12.86 0.42 7.58
CA SER A 275 12.12 0.30 6.33
C SER A 275 11.80 1.65 5.70
N LEU A 276 11.39 2.65 6.50
CA LEU A 276 11.10 3.99 5.99
C LEU A 276 12.34 4.69 5.45
N VAL A 277 13.50 4.57 6.12
CA VAL A 277 14.76 5.13 5.62
C VAL A 277 15.16 4.44 4.30
N LEU A 278 15.10 3.10 4.26
CA LEU A 278 15.40 2.33 3.05
C LEU A 278 14.49 2.72 1.89
N CYS A 279 13.17 2.76 2.12
CA CYS A 279 12.19 3.06 1.08
C CYS A 279 12.27 4.53 0.63
N ALA A 280 12.54 5.49 1.53
CA ALA A 280 12.76 6.88 1.16
C ALA A 280 14.00 7.04 0.26
N ALA A 281 15.09 6.32 0.55
CA ALA A 281 16.28 6.30 -0.31
C ALA A 281 15.98 5.68 -1.68
N ILE A 282 15.25 4.56 -1.72
CA ILE A 282 14.79 3.92 -2.97
C ILE A 282 13.93 4.90 -3.79
N TYR A 283 12.97 5.58 -3.16
CA TYR A 283 12.09 6.53 -3.83
C TYR A 283 12.84 7.75 -4.36
N ALA A 284 13.75 8.30 -3.57
CA ALA A 284 14.61 9.39 -4.03
C ALA A 284 15.47 8.99 -5.24
N ALA A 285 16.04 7.77 -5.22
CA ALA A 285 16.86 7.27 -6.31
C ALA A 285 16.04 7.02 -7.58
N VAL A 286 14.91 6.29 -7.50
CA VAL A 286 14.04 6.03 -8.66
C VAL A 286 13.48 7.33 -9.23
N GLY A 287 13.04 8.23 -8.36
CA GLY A 287 12.56 9.54 -8.77
C GLY A 287 13.61 10.33 -9.53
N PHE A 288 14.82 10.43 -8.96
CA PHE A 288 15.92 11.15 -9.56
C PHE A 288 16.36 10.57 -10.90
N PHE A 289 16.64 9.25 -10.95
CA PHE A 289 17.08 8.61 -12.20
C PHE A 289 16.00 8.61 -13.26
N GLY A 290 14.72 8.36 -12.89
CA GLY A 290 13.61 8.44 -13.82
C GLY A 290 13.41 9.83 -14.41
N PHE A 291 13.45 10.88 -13.55
CA PHE A 291 13.34 12.26 -14.03
C PHE A 291 14.55 12.71 -14.85
N LEU A 292 15.75 12.25 -14.51
CA LEU A 292 16.97 12.53 -15.29
C LEU A 292 16.94 11.87 -16.67
N LEU A 293 16.45 10.62 -16.76
CA LEU A 293 16.36 9.89 -18.02
C LEU A 293 15.34 10.51 -18.98
N PHE A 294 14.15 10.83 -18.49
CA PHE A 294 13.02 11.17 -19.32
C PHE A 294 12.69 12.68 -19.30
N GLY A 295 13.21 13.41 -18.31
CA GLY A 295 13.00 14.85 -18.18
C GLY A 295 11.52 15.22 -18.17
N GLU A 296 11.14 16.19 -18.99
CA GLU A 296 9.76 16.67 -19.11
C GLU A 296 8.82 15.65 -19.79
N ALA A 297 9.35 14.65 -20.48
CA ALA A 297 8.58 13.56 -21.05
C ALA A 297 8.26 12.44 -20.05
N THR A 298 8.64 12.60 -18.77
CA THR A 298 8.32 11.63 -17.72
C THR A 298 6.81 11.47 -17.60
N MET A 299 6.33 10.25 -17.77
CA MET A 299 4.91 9.90 -17.66
C MET A 299 4.52 9.62 -16.21
N ALA A 300 3.22 9.51 -15.95
CA ALA A 300 2.70 9.18 -14.62
C ALA A 300 3.15 7.81 -14.13
N ASP A 301 3.33 6.87 -15.04
CA ASP A 301 4.01 5.59 -14.84
C ASP A 301 5.31 5.59 -15.64
N VAL A 302 6.44 5.61 -14.94
CA VAL A 302 7.76 5.63 -15.59
C VAL A 302 8.07 4.36 -16.36
N LEU A 303 7.41 3.23 -16.10
CA LEU A 303 7.62 2.00 -16.87
C LEU A 303 7.19 2.14 -18.33
N VAL A 304 6.19 2.96 -18.62
CA VAL A 304 5.76 3.30 -19.99
C VAL A 304 6.88 4.05 -20.72
N ASN A 305 7.65 4.89 -20.02
CA ASN A 305 8.78 5.56 -20.61
C ASN A 305 9.90 4.60 -21.03
N PHE A 306 10.13 3.52 -20.27
CA PHE A 306 11.13 2.50 -20.64
C PHE A 306 10.75 1.73 -21.92
N ASP A 307 9.48 1.66 -22.27
CA ASP A 307 9.02 1.06 -23.53
C ASP A 307 9.30 1.94 -24.76
N ARG A 308 9.11 3.26 -24.59
CA ARG A 308 9.30 4.25 -25.68
C ARG A 308 10.77 4.57 -25.89
N SER A 309 11.59 3.59 -26.24
CA SER A 309 13.04 3.67 -26.59
C SER A 309 13.77 4.92 -26.07
N ILE A 310 14.59 4.71 -25.05
CA ILE A 310 15.49 5.72 -24.49
C ILE A 310 16.64 5.97 -25.50
N GLY A 311 16.40 6.82 -26.49
CA GLY A 311 17.43 7.29 -27.40
C GLY A 311 18.15 6.18 -28.23
N ALA A 312 18.68 6.52 -29.37
CA ALA A 312 19.48 5.61 -30.19
C ALA A 312 20.72 5.16 -29.40
N GLY A 313 20.78 3.88 -29.03
CA GLY A 313 21.97 3.28 -28.41
C GLY A 313 21.78 2.45 -27.15
N VAL A 314 20.62 2.56 -26.45
CA VAL A 314 20.33 1.66 -25.33
C VAL A 314 19.77 0.34 -25.88
N PRO A 315 20.38 -0.83 -25.53
CA PRO A 315 19.84 -2.12 -25.96
C PRO A 315 18.42 -2.33 -25.44
N GLN A 316 17.47 -2.72 -26.31
CA GLN A 316 16.09 -3.03 -25.95
C GLN A 316 16.01 -4.04 -24.80
N ALA A 317 16.87 -5.04 -24.80
CA ALA A 317 16.97 -6.06 -23.75
C ALA A 317 17.16 -5.46 -22.32
N LEU A 318 17.81 -4.29 -22.21
CA LEU A 318 18.01 -3.63 -20.92
C LEU A 318 16.71 -2.98 -20.43
N ASN A 319 15.94 -2.40 -21.35
CA ASN A 319 14.62 -1.83 -21.06
C ASN A 319 13.66 -2.95 -20.65
N ASP A 320 13.64 -4.05 -21.38
CA ASP A 320 12.81 -5.21 -21.06
C ASP A 320 13.18 -5.83 -19.71
N LEU A 321 14.48 -5.89 -19.40
CA LEU A 321 14.94 -6.37 -18.09
C LEU A 321 14.49 -5.45 -16.96
N ALA A 322 14.51 -4.13 -17.15
CA ALA A 322 14.00 -3.17 -16.18
C ALA A 322 12.49 -3.38 -15.94
N ARG A 323 11.69 -3.42 -17.01
CA ARG A 323 10.25 -3.65 -16.97
C ARG A 323 9.91 -4.98 -16.31
N LEU A 324 10.59 -6.04 -16.71
CA LEU A 324 10.36 -7.40 -16.21
C LEU A 324 10.75 -7.56 -14.74
N SER A 325 11.88 -6.96 -14.31
CA SER A 325 12.30 -6.99 -12.90
C SER A 325 11.25 -6.35 -12.00
N TYR A 326 10.64 -5.26 -12.47
CA TYR A 326 9.59 -4.60 -11.71
C TYR A 326 8.24 -5.33 -11.73
N ALA A 327 7.83 -5.87 -12.88
CA ALA A 327 6.63 -6.71 -12.96
C ALA A 327 6.74 -7.91 -12.01
N LEU A 328 7.91 -8.58 -11.96
CA LEU A 328 8.18 -9.67 -11.03
C LEU A 328 8.19 -9.20 -9.56
N HIS A 329 8.72 -7.99 -9.29
CA HIS A 329 8.61 -7.36 -7.98
C HIS A 329 7.14 -7.27 -7.54
N LEU A 330 6.23 -6.75 -8.38
CA LEU A 330 4.80 -6.63 -8.07
C LEU A 330 4.13 -7.98 -7.84
N VAL A 331 4.48 -9.01 -8.61
CA VAL A 331 4.01 -10.40 -8.40
C VAL A 331 4.35 -10.89 -7.00
N LEU A 332 5.55 -10.58 -6.49
CA LEU A 332 5.99 -11.02 -5.16
C LEU A 332 5.41 -10.16 -4.02
N VAL A 333 5.05 -8.91 -4.28
CA VAL A 333 4.35 -8.02 -3.32
C VAL A 333 2.87 -8.40 -3.18
N PHE A 334 2.25 -8.85 -4.27
CA PHE A 334 0.81 -9.12 -4.36
C PHE A 334 0.24 -9.95 -3.20
N PRO A 335 0.86 -11.06 -2.75
CA PRO A 335 0.34 -11.89 -1.67
C PRO A 335 0.20 -11.16 -0.34
N LEU A 336 1.12 -10.23 -0.04
CA LEU A 336 1.11 -9.47 1.21
C LEU A 336 -0.08 -8.50 1.28
N LEU A 337 -0.36 -7.80 0.19
CA LEU A 337 -1.53 -6.91 0.11
C LEU A 337 -2.85 -7.71 0.05
N ASN A 338 -2.86 -8.83 -0.67
CA ASN A 338 -4.04 -9.70 -0.71
C ASN A 338 -4.37 -10.30 0.66
N PHE A 339 -3.36 -10.56 1.50
CA PHE A 339 -3.55 -11.00 2.87
C PHE A 339 -4.36 -9.95 3.67
N SER A 340 -3.96 -8.67 3.60
CA SER A 340 -4.66 -7.57 4.27
C SER A 340 -6.05 -7.33 3.70
N LEU A 341 -6.22 -7.34 2.37
CA LEU A 341 -7.53 -7.23 1.73
C LEU A 341 -8.49 -8.31 2.26
N ARG A 342 -8.04 -9.55 2.30
CA ARG A 342 -8.85 -10.69 2.73
C ARG A 342 -9.29 -10.57 4.19
N ILE A 343 -8.40 -10.16 5.10
CA ILE A 343 -8.76 -9.95 6.51
C ILE A 343 -9.81 -8.86 6.65
N ASN A 344 -9.60 -7.72 6.00
CA ASN A 344 -10.53 -6.59 6.11
C ASN A 344 -11.90 -6.89 5.49
N VAL A 345 -11.94 -7.61 4.39
CA VAL A 345 -13.21 -8.07 3.78
C VAL A 345 -13.89 -9.12 4.66
N ASP A 346 -13.13 -10.02 5.29
CA ASP A 346 -13.69 -10.98 6.25
C ASP A 346 -14.34 -10.27 7.45
N GLU A 347 -13.69 -9.27 8.02
CA GLU A 347 -14.22 -8.47 9.12
C GLU A 347 -15.49 -7.67 8.73
N LEU A 348 -15.55 -7.19 7.47
CA LEU A 348 -16.74 -6.47 6.97
C LEU A 348 -17.94 -7.39 6.74
N LEU A 349 -17.72 -8.57 6.16
CA LEU A 349 -18.81 -9.46 5.73
C LEU A 349 -19.27 -10.40 6.85
N PHE A 350 -18.37 -10.84 7.69
CA PHE A 350 -18.63 -11.89 8.68
C PHE A 350 -18.44 -11.37 10.11
N GLN A 351 -19.33 -10.49 10.54
CA GLN A 351 -19.35 -9.96 11.90
C GLN A 351 -19.83 -11.02 12.90
N GLY A 352 -19.20 -11.09 14.07
CA GLY A 352 -19.58 -11.97 15.18
C GLY A 352 -18.47 -12.87 15.71
N LYS A 353 -18.76 -13.64 16.76
CA LYS A 353 -17.82 -14.60 17.39
C LYS A 353 -17.57 -15.79 16.43
N ARG A 354 -16.60 -15.66 15.54
CA ARG A 354 -16.19 -16.72 14.61
C ARG A 354 -14.73 -17.08 14.83
N PRO A 355 -14.31 -18.31 14.49
CA PRO A 355 -12.91 -18.68 14.56
C PRO A 355 -12.09 -17.80 13.60
N PRO A 356 -10.82 -17.51 13.93
CA PRO A 356 -9.93 -16.76 13.04
C PRO A 356 -9.91 -17.35 11.64
N LEU A 357 -9.84 -16.49 10.60
CA LEU A 357 -9.86 -16.91 9.20
C LEU A 357 -8.77 -17.95 8.86
N ALA A 358 -7.63 -17.88 9.55
CA ALA A 358 -6.52 -18.81 9.37
C ALA A 358 -6.88 -20.28 9.72
N ILE A 359 -7.92 -20.50 10.56
CA ILE A 359 -8.36 -21.83 11.03
C ILE A 359 -9.55 -22.31 10.19
N ASP A 360 -10.42 -21.39 9.75
CA ASP A 360 -11.61 -21.70 8.93
C ASP A 360 -11.23 -21.87 7.46
N THR A 361 -10.88 -23.10 7.08
CA THR A 361 -10.42 -23.43 5.73
C THR A 361 -11.46 -23.15 4.63
N PRO A 362 -12.74 -23.53 4.76
CA PRO A 362 -13.73 -23.24 3.72
C PRO A 362 -13.91 -21.74 3.47
N ARG A 363 -14.04 -20.95 4.54
CA ARG A 363 -14.18 -19.49 4.44
C ARG A 363 -12.94 -18.84 3.84
N PHE A 364 -11.73 -19.27 4.25
CA PHE A 364 -10.47 -18.83 3.69
C PHE A 364 -10.38 -19.08 2.18
N MET A 365 -10.72 -20.31 1.74
CA MET A 365 -10.69 -20.70 0.32
C MET A 365 -11.70 -19.91 -0.50
N PHE A 366 -12.92 -19.79 0.01
CA PHE A 366 -13.99 -19.03 -0.66
C PHE A 366 -13.61 -17.56 -0.84
N LEU A 367 -13.18 -16.88 0.22
CA LEU A 367 -12.79 -15.48 0.13
C LEU A 367 -11.58 -15.27 -0.79
N THR A 368 -10.58 -16.15 -0.71
CA THR A 368 -9.40 -16.05 -1.58
C THR A 368 -9.79 -16.19 -3.05
N ALA A 369 -10.60 -17.20 -3.39
CA ALA A 369 -11.05 -17.42 -4.76
C ALA A 369 -11.95 -16.29 -5.27
N ALA A 370 -12.93 -15.85 -4.47
CA ALA A 370 -13.83 -14.75 -4.82
C ALA A 370 -13.07 -13.43 -5.07
N LEU A 371 -12.13 -13.10 -4.19
CA LEU A 371 -11.31 -11.90 -4.35
C LEU A 371 -10.41 -12.00 -5.58
N MET A 372 -9.78 -13.14 -5.86
CA MET A 372 -8.94 -13.31 -7.05
C MET A 372 -9.75 -13.17 -8.34
N VAL A 373 -10.96 -13.74 -8.40
CA VAL A 373 -11.86 -13.57 -9.55
C VAL A 373 -12.28 -12.10 -9.71
N LEU A 374 -12.63 -11.43 -8.62
CA LEU A 374 -13.00 -10.01 -8.64
C LEU A 374 -11.84 -9.14 -9.11
N LEU A 375 -10.63 -9.33 -8.56
CA LEU A 375 -9.44 -8.57 -8.95
C LEU A 375 -9.09 -8.76 -10.42
N TYR A 376 -9.15 -10.00 -10.92
CA TYR A 376 -8.95 -10.31 -12.33
C TYR A 376 -9.99 -9.60 -13.20
N ALA A 377 -11.29 -9.70 -12.86
CA ALA A 377 -12.37 -9.07 -13.61
C ALA A 377 -12.20 -7.54 -13.67
N LEU A 378 -11.86 -6.91 -12.53
CA LEU A 378 -11.60 -5.47 -12.48
C LEU A 378 -10.37 -5.07 -13.30
N ALA A 379 -9.29 -5.85 -13.29
CA ALA A 379 -8.08 -5.58 -14.06
C ALA A 379 -8.31 -5.68 -15.59
N ILE A 380 -9.30 -6.47 -16.03
CA ILE A 380 -9.71 -6.53 -17.43
C ILE A 380 -10.68 -5.39 -17.77
N ALA A 381 -11.60 -5.06 -16.86
CA ALA A 381 -12.63 -4.05 -17.09
C ALA A 381 -12.08 -2.61 -17.05
N ILE A 382 -11.01 -2.37 -16.30
CA ILE A 382 -10.41 -1.03 -16.14
C ILE A 382 -9.18 -0.93 -17.04
N PRO A 383 -9.27 -0.14 -18.14
CA PRO A 383 -8.20 -0.07 -19.12
C PRO A 383 -7.04 0.84 -18.69
N SER A 384 -7.27 1.77 -17.74
CA SER A 384 -6.29 2.78 -17.35
C SER A 384 -6.00 2.80 -15.87
N ILE A 385 -4.73 2.69 -15.53
CA ILE A 385 -4.19 2.87 -14.16
C ILE A 385 -4.50 4.27 -13.66
N TRP A 386 -4.44 5.25 -14.56
CA TRP A 386 -4.57 6.66 -14.23
C TRP A 386 -5.89 6.98 -13.55
N THR A 387 -6.99 6.44 -14.06
CA THR A 387 -8.32 6.62 -13.47
C THR A 387 -8.41 6.13 -12.02
N LEU A 388 -7.80 4.97 -11.72
CA LEU A 388 -7.79 4.43 -10.37
C LEU A 388 -6.96 5.27 -9.40
N ILE A 389 -5.79 5.73 -9.84
CA ILE A 389 -4.88 6.52 -8.99
C ILE A 389 -5.44 7.93 -8.76
N GLN A 390 -6.00 8.57 -9.78
CA GLN A 390 -6.55 9.92 -9.67
C GLN A 390 -7.67 10.03 -8.66
N TYR A 391 -8.65 9.14 -8.73
CA TYR A 391 -9.86 9.24 -7.90
C TYR A 391 -9.76 8.44 -6.61
N GLY A 392 -9.18 7.24 -6.65
CA GLY A 392 -9.05 6.39 -5.46
C GLY A 392 -7.86 6.75 -4.56
N GLY A 393 -6.74 7.12 -5.16
CA GLY A 393 -5.48 7.34 -4.46
C GLY A 393 -5.48 8.54 -3.51
N SER A 394 -6.18 9.62 -3.87
CA SER A 394 -6.19 10.86 -3.06
C SER A 394 -7.09 10.79 -1.82
N VAL A 395 -8.01 9.84 -1.73
CA VAL A 395 -8.99 9.78 -0.64
C VAL A 395 -8.65 8.68 0.36
N PHE A 396 -8.70 7.42 -0.07
CA PHE A 396 -8.62 6.28 0.86
C PHE A 396 -7.22 6.10 1.47
N PRO A 397 -6.13 6.04 0.70
CA PRO A 397 -4.78 5.88 1.26
C PRO A 397 -4.36 7.05 2.16
N VAL A 398 -4.68 8.29 1.76
CA VAL A 398 -4.36 9.49 2.55
C VAL A 398 -5.12 9.49 3.87
N SER A 399 -6.39 9.02 3.88
CA SER A 399 -7.17 8.87 5.10
C SER A 399 -6.53 7.84 6.04
N LEU A 400 -6.10 6.69 5.51
CA LEU A 400 -5.45 5.63 6.29
C LEU A 400 -4.12 6.07 6.89
N SER A 401 -3.34 6.84 6.14
CA SER A 401 -1.98 7.19 6.55
C SER A 401 -1.93 8.40 7.48
N LEU A 402 -2.79 9.39 7.28
CA LEU A 402 -2.69 10.68 7.95
C LEU A 402 -3.94 11.05 8.75
N ILE A 403 -5.15 10.89 8.16
CA ILE A 403 -6.38 11.38 8.80
C ILE A 403 -6.76 10.54 10.01
N PHE A 404 -6.87 9.22 9.85
CA PHE A 404 -7.33 8.35 10.94
C PHE A 404 -6.35 8.30 12.11
N PRO A 405 -5.02 8.15 11.92
CA PRO A 405 -4.09 8.20 13.03
C PRO A 405 -4.09 9.56 13.75
N GLY A 406 -4.17 10.66 12.98
CA GLY A 406 -4.32 12.00 13.52
C GLY A 406 -5.61 12.17 14.32
N ALA A 407 -6.74 11.69 13.82
CA ALA A 407 -8.04 11.75 14.49
C ALA A 407 -8.06 10.95 15.80
N ILE A 408 -7.41 9.78 15.85
CA ILE A 408 -7.24 8.99 17.08
C ILE A 408 -6.52 9.81 18.15
N VAL A 409 -5.40 10.46 17.78
CA VAL A 409 -4.60 11.29 18.69
C VAL A 409 -5.36 12.52 19.18
N LEU A 410 -6.13 13.16 18.30
CA LEU A 410 -6.92 14.34 18.70
C LEU A 410 -8.09 13.98 19.62
N ARG A 411 -8.73 12.83 19.41
CA ARG A 411 -9.78 12.32 20.27
C ARG A 411 -9.27 11.90 21.63
N ASP A 412 -8.08 11.30 21.68
CA ASP A 412 -7.28 10.99 22.88
C ASP A 412 -8.09 10.42 24.06
N ILE A 413 -8.88 9.39 23.81
CA ILE A 413 -9.77 8.80 24.84
C ILE A 413 -9.01 8.21 26.05
N HIS A 414 -7.73 7.87 25.86
CA HIS A 414 -6.86 7.33 26.90
C HIS A 414 -6.02 8.40 27.61
N GLY A 415 -6.07 9.66 27.19
CA GLY A 415 -5.32 10.77 27.80
C GLY A 415 -3.79 10.64 27.68
N ILE A 416 -3.28 9.95 26.63
CA ILE A 416 -1.85 9.67 26.45
C ILE A 416 -1.14 10.62 25.48
N ALA A 417 -1.90 11.47 24.75
CA ALA A 417 -1.35 12.39 23.78
C ALA A 417 -0.70 13.61 24.46
N LYS A 418 0.54 13.88 24.11
CA LYS A 418 1.23 15.13 24.48
C LYS A 418 0.83 16.26 23.53
N MET A 419 1.06 17.50 23.92
CA MET A 419 0.74 18.67 23.07
C MET A 419 1.44 18.57 21.69
N LYS A 420 2.71 18.14 21.66
CA LYS A 420 3.44 17.92 20.41
C LYS A 420 2.77 16.88 19.49
N ASP A 421 2.20 15.81 20.06
CA ASP A 421 1.51 14.78 19.31
C ASP A 421 0.25 15.35 18.66
N LYS A 422 -0.49 16.20 19.38
CA LYS A 422 -1.68 16.91 18.88
C LYS A 422 -1.32 17.89 17.76
N VAL A 423 -0.19 18.61 17.87
CA VAL A 423 0.30 19.49 16.80
C VAL A 423 0.64 18.69 15.55
N VAL A 424 1.36 17.58 15.68
CA VAL A 424 1.67 16.68 14.54
C VAL A 424 0.37 16.14 13.93
N ALA A 425 -0.58 15.69 14.75
CA ALA A 425 -1.88 15.18 14.28
C ALA A 425 -2.68 16.23 13.49
N VAL A 426 -2.72 17.48 13.97
CA VAL A 426 -3.36 18.59 13.23
C VAL A 426 -2.65 18.84 11.91
N THR A 427 -1.31 18.87 11.89
CA THR A 427 -0.51 19.04 10.67
C THR A 427 -0.81 17.93 9.66
N MET A 428 -0.86 16.65 10.11
CA MET A 428 -1.19 15.50 9.25
C MET A 428 -2.55 15.65 8.61
N ILE A 429 -3.59 15.95 9.40
CA ILE A 429 -4.96 16.09 8.89
C ILE A 429 -5.07 17.29 7.95
N THR A 430 -4.50 18.42 8.32
CA THR A 430 -4.53 19.64 7.49
C THR A 430 -3.85 19.41 6.13
N LEU A 431 -2.64 18.84 6.14
CA LEU A 431 -1.92 18.48 4.91
C LEU A 431 -2.75 17.51 4.05
N ALA A 432 -3.31 16.48 4.66
CA ALA A 432 -4.15 15.49 3.98
C ALA A 432 -5.37 16.13 3.31
N VAL A 433 -6.15 16.90 4.06
CA VAL A 433 -7.38 17.52 3.56
C VAL A 433 -7.09 18.54 2.46
N ILE A 434 -6.12 19.44 2.67
CA ILE A 434 -5.79 20.47 1.69
C ILE A 434 -5.26 19.82 0.40
N SER A 435 -4.27 18.93 0.50
CA SER A 435 -3.66 18.33 -0.70
C SER A 435 -4.64 17.45 -1.48
N SER A 436 -5.47 16.66 -0.79
CA SER A 436 -6.48 15.83 -1.45
C SER A 436 -7.57 16.66 -2.11
N SER A 437 -8.04 17.73 -1.45
CA SER A 437 -9.05 18.63 -2.03
C SER A 437 -8.53 19.33 -3.28
N ILE A 438 -7.28 19.82 -3.25
CA ILE A 438 -6.66 20.47 -4.42
C ILE A 438 -6.46 19.45 -5.53
N ALA A 439 -5.94 18.24 -5.24
CA ALA A 439 -5.72 17.22 -6.25
C ALA A 439 -7.02 16.80 -6.95
N ILE A 440 -8.10 16.56 -6.19
CA ILE A 440 -9.41 16.21 -6.73
C ILE A 440 -9.97 17.35 -7.60
N THR A 441 -9.91 18.59 -7.13
CA THR A 441 -10.41 19.74 -7.87
C THR A 441 -9.64 19.92 -9.18
N THR A 442 -8.30 19.84 -9.14
CA THR A 442 -7.46 19.95 -10.34
C THR A 442 -7.78 18.84 -11.34
N ASN A 443 -7.97 17.60 -10.88
CA ASN A 443 -8.32 16.47 -11.74
C ASN A 443 -9.69 16.67 -12.43
N ILE A 444 -10.70 17.13 -11.69
CA ILE A 444 -12.04 17.42 -12.25
C ILE A 444 -11.96 18.55 -13.28
N MET A 445 -11.20 19.60 -12.98
CA MET A 445 -11.04 20.73 -13.90
C MET A 445 -10.32 20.34 -15.20
N ASN A 446 -9.35 19.43 -15.14
CA ASN A 446 -8.64 18.95 -16.34
C ASN A 446 -9.52 17.99 -17.16
N SER A 447 -10.25 17.08 -16.50
CA SER A 447 -11.18 16.16 -17.20
C SER A 447 -12.32 16.86 -17.92
N ASN A 448 -12.67 18.10 -17.56
CA ASN A 448 -13.69 18.91 -18.26
C ASN A 448 -13.13 19.71 -19.45
N LYS A 449 -11.81 19.67 -19.68
CA LYS A 449 -11.15 20.38 -20.81
C LYS A 449 -10.83 19.45 -21.99
N ASP A 450 -10.82 18.13 -21.74
CA ASP A 450 -10.67 17.06 -22.72
C ASP A 450 -12.04 16.58 -23.20
#